data_18141e15859ceccad9a19d033fb0755d
#
_entry.id   18141e15859ceccad9a19d033fb0755d
#
_cell.length_a   1.000
_cell.length_b   1.000
_cell.length_c   1.000
_cell.angle_alpha   90.00
_cell.angle_beta   90.00
_cell.angle_gamma   90.00
#
_symmetry.space_group_name_H-M   'P 1'
#
loop_
_entity.id
_entity.type
_entity.pdbx_description
1 polymer ?
#
loop_
_entity_poly.entity_id
_entity_poly.type
_entity_poly.pdbx_seq_one_letter_code
_entity_poly.pdbx_strand_id
1 'polypeptide(L)'
;MAESALTDGDFTQSSEPFRLFAEWLGDAGKTEPNDPNAVALATVDDQGMPDVRMVLLKGFDEHGFVFYTNFESAKGREILGSMKAAMCFHWKSLRRQVRVRGPVEIVSDEEADAYYATRPRGSRIGAWASKQSRPLESRFALEKAVAEYTARYAIGEIPRPAHWSGFRILPQTIEFWHDRPFRLHDRIVFSRTESGAWEKSRLYP
;
A
#
# COMPACT_ATOMS: atom_id res chain seq x y z
N MET A 1 -32.85 13.38 6.62
CA MET A 1 -31.59 13.11 5.88
C MET A 1 -31.10 11.66 6.13
N ALA A 2 -31.96 10.68 5.87
CA ALA A 2 -31.64 9.25 6.06
C ALA A 2 -31.80 8.41 4.78
N GLU A 3 -32.17 9.03 3.65
CA GLU A 3 -32.48 8.32 2.41
C GLU A 3 -31.32 8.15 1.43
N SER A 4 -30.20 8.85 1.63
CA SER A 4 -29.02 8.76 0.74
C SER A 4 -28.17 7.49 0.91
N ALA A 5 -28.38 6.71 1.98
CA ALA A 5 -27.56 5.53 2.27
C ALA A 5 -28.05 4.23 1.59
N LEU A 6 -29.19 4.28 0.90
CA LEU A 6 -29.81 3.11 0.26
C LEU A 6 -29.59 3.03 -1.26
N THR A 7 -28.95 4.02 -1.86
CA THR A 7 -28.80 4.13 -3.33
C THR A 7 -27.39 3.89 -3.86
N ASP A 8 -26.41 3.63 -3.01
CA ASP A 8 -25.14 3.07 -3.47
C ASP A 8 -25.40 1.62 -3.88
N GLY A 9 -25.20 1.31 -5.16
CA GLY A 9 -25.48 -0.02 -5.72
C GLY A 9 -24.91 -1.13 -4.83
N ASP A 10 -25.64 -2.22 -4.73
CA ASP A 10 -25.25 -3.36 -3.85
C ASP A 10 -23.91 -3.94 -4.31
N PHE A 11 -22.80 -3.41 -3.78
CA PHE A 11 -21.44 -3.86 -4.08
C PHE A 11 -21.25 -5.36 -3.81
N THR A 12 -22.13 -5.96 -3.00
CA THR A 12 -22.06 -7.38 -2.69
C THR A 12 -22.37 -8.26 -3.90
N GLN A 13 -22.92 -7.69 -4.97
CA GLN A 13 -23.15 -8.38 -6.24
C GLN A 13 -21.90 -8.43 -7.14
N SER A 14 -20.88 -7.62 -6.87
CA SER A 14 -19.65 -7.63 -7.66
C SER A 14 -19.00 -9.02 -7.68
N SER A 15 -18.52 -9.44 -8.86
CA SER A 15 -17.79 -10.70 -9.06
C SER A 15 -16.28 -10.46 -9.27
N GLU A 16 -15.87 -9.20 -9.52
CA GLU A 16 -14.51 -8.84 -9.93
C GLU A 16 -13.86 -7.93 -8.86
N PRO A 17 -12.96 -8.47 -8.01
CA PRO A 17 -12.42 -7.73 -6.88
C PRO A 17 -11.57 -6.52 -7.27
N PHE A 18 -10.78 -6.61 -8.35
CA PHE A 18 -9.94 -5.48 -8.77
C PHE A 18 -10.76 -4.34 -9.38
N ARG A 19 -11.83 -4.68 -10.10
CA ARG A 19 -12.78 -3.69 -10.60
C ARG A 19 -13.48 -2.97 -9.45
N LEU A 20 -13.98 -3.72 -8.47
CA LEU A 20 -14.61 -3.13 -7.28
C LEU A 20 -13.64 -2.25 -6.50
N PHE A 21 -12.38 -2.68 -6.38
CA PHE A 21 -11.34 -1.86 -5.75
C PHE A 21 -11.08 -0.57 -6.53
N ALA A 22 -10.99 -0.64 -7.86
CA ALA A 22 -10.81 0.54 -8.71
C ALA A 22 -11.95 1.55 -8.56
N GLU A 23 -13.19 1.07 -8.54
CA GLU A 23 -14.39 1.91 -8.32
C GLU A 23 -14.33 2.60 -6.95
N TRP A 24 -14.03 1.87 -5.88
CA TRP A 24 -13.96 2.40 -4.53
C TRP A 24 -12.80 3.38 -4.33
N LEU A 25 -11.63 3.09 -4.90
CA LEU A 25 -10.49 4.01 -4.87
C LEU A 25 -10.78 5.29 -5.67
N GLY A 26 -11.48 5.17 -6.81
CA GLY A 26 -11.94 6.31 -7.60
C GLY A 26 -12.92 7.21 -6.83
N ASP A 27 -13.84 6.62 -6.06
CA ASP A 27 -14.74 7.37 -5.18
C ASP A 27 -13.97 8.03 -4.03
N ALA A 28 -13.02 7.32 -3.43
CA ALA A 28 -12.15 7.88 -2.40
C ALA A 28 -11.35 9.08 -2.91
N GLY A 29 -10.89 9.04 -4.17
CA GLY A 29 -10.20 10.15 -4.81
C GLY A 29 -11.03 11.44 -4.93
N LYS A 30 -12.37 11.33 -4.87
CA LYS A 30 -13.28 12.47 -4.93
C LYS A 30 -13.66 13.02 -3.54
N THR A 31 -13.53 12.19 -2.50
CA THR A 31 -14.13 12.47 -1.19
C THR A 31 -13.14 12.54 -0.04
N GLU A 32 -12.02 11.80 -0.10
CA GLU A 32 -10.99 11.88 0.93
C GLU A 32 -10.21 13.18 0.80
N PRO A 33 -9.95 13.90 1.89
CA PRO A 33 -9.27 15.20 1.85
C PRO A 33 -7.80 15.09 1.43
N ASN A 34 -7.14 13.97 1.74
CA ASN A 34 -5.72 13.72 1.44
C ASN A 34 -5.48 12.24 1.15
N ASP A 35 -4.53 11.97 0.27
CA ASP A 35 -3.93 10.65 0.02
C ASP A 35 -4.94 9.47 0.03
N PRO A 36 -5.92 9.42 -0.89
CA PRO A 36 -6.88 8.31 -0.95
C PRO A 36 -6.20 6.96 -1.16
N ASN A 37 -4.96 6.97 -1.62
CA ASN A 37 -4.09 5.80 -1.79
C ASN A 37 -3.23 5.49 -0.56
N ALA A 38 -3.38 6.21 0.55
CA ALA A 38 -2.72 5.86 1.80
C ALA A 38 -3.30 4.56 2.37
N VAL A 39 -2.42 3.68 2.82
CA VAL A 39 -2.79 2.35 3.28
C VAL A 39 -1.96 1.93 4.48
N ALA A 40 -2.60 1.37 5.50
CA ALA A 40 -1.92 0.72 6.61
C ALA A 40 -1.33 -0.61 6.11
N LEU A 41 -0.01 -0.71 6.16
CA LEU A 41 0.76 -1.92 5.80
C LEU A 41 1.15 -2.65 7.07
N ALA A 42 0.66 -3.87 7.22
CA ALA A 42 1.05 -4.78 8.29
C ALA A 42 2.11 -5.77 7.80
N THR A 43 3.13 -5.94 8.62
CA THR A 43 4.26 -6.87 8.41
C THR A 43 4.52 -7.63 9.70
N VAL A 44 5.38 -8.61 9.67
CA VAL A 44 5.75 -9.42 10.83
C VAL A 44 7.27 -9.58 10.86
N ASP A 45 7.86 -9.45 12.04
CA ASP A 45 9.28 -9.66 12.23
C ASP A 45 9.66 -11.16 12.30
N ASP A 46 10.94 -11.45 12.51
CA ASP A 46 11.47 -12.80 12.60
C ASP A 46 11.03 -13.57 13.86
N GLN A 47 10.48 -12.84 14.86
CA GLN A 47 9.91 -13.42 16.08
C GLN A 47 8.39 -13.63 15.98
N GLY A 48 7.78 -13.24 14.83
CA GLY A 48 6.34 -13.29 14.64
C GLY A 48 5.59 -12.10 15.23
N MET A 49 6.29 -11.04 15.69
CA MET A 49 5.64 -9.84 16.20
C MET A 49 5.13 -8.99 15.03
N PRO A 50 3.82 -8.66 15.00
CA PRO A 50 3.27 -7.80 13.95
C PRO A 50 3.65 -6.33 14.19
N ASP A 51 3.89 -5.63 13.10
CA ASP A 51 4.08 -4.17 13.08
C ASP A 51 3.23 -3.54 11.97
N VAL A 52 2.84 -2.25 12.12
CA VAL A 52 1.98 -1.54 11.18
C VAL A 52 2.43 -0.09 10.99
N ARG A 53 2.37 0.40 9.74
CA ARG A 53 2.65 1.80 9.37
C ARG A 53 1.89 2.17 8.11
N MET A 54 1.79 3.48 7.86
CA MET A 54 1.21 3.96 6.61
C MET A 54 2.25 3.93 5.49
N VAL A 55 1.81 3.51 4.31
CA VAL A 55 2.52 3.63 3.03
C VAL A 55 1.53 4.13 1.96
N LEU A 56 2.03 4.42 0.76
CA LEU A 56 1.17 4.82 -0.35
C LEU A 56 1.13 3.71 -1.39
N LEU A 57 -0.08 3.28 -1.76
CA LEU A 57 -0.29 2.45 -2.94
C LEU A 57 0.17 3.22 -4.18
N LYS A 58 0.94 2.60 -5.07
CA LYS A 58 1.49 3.23 -6.28
C LYS A 58 1.04 2.58 -7.58
N GLY A 59 0.53 1.36 -7.49
CA GLY A 59 -0.07 0.63 -8.60
C GLY A 59 -0.87 -0.56 -8.09
N PHE A 60 -1.83 -0.98 -8.88
CA PHE A 60 -2.53 -2.24 -8.70
C PHE A 60 -3.06 -2.72 -10.04
N ASP A 61 -3.08 -4.01 -10.21
CA ASP A 61 -3.62 -4.73 -11.35
C ASP A 61 -4.05 -6.14 -10.91
N GLU A 62 -4.40 -7.01 -11.85
CA GLU A 62 -4.78 -8.40 -11.58
C GLU A 62 -3.67 -9.24 -10.95
N HIS A 63 -2.40 -8.78 -11.02
CA HIS A 63 -1.26 -9.43 -10.38
C HIS A 63 -1.12 -9.02 -8.91
N GLY A 64 -1.50 -7.79 -8.54
CA GLY A 64 -1.44 -7.37 -7.14
C GLY A 64 -1.33 -5.88 -6.87
N PHE A 65 -0.89 -5.55 -5.66
CA PHE A 65 -0.86 -4.20 -5.11
C PHE A 65 0.58 -3.77 -4.85
N VAL A 66 1.03 -2.69 -5.48
CA VAL A 66 2.44 -2.25 -5.49
C VAL A 66 2.65 -1.03 -4.59
N PHE A 67 3.70 -1.08 -3.79
CA PHE A 67 4.23 0.06 -3.04
C PHE A 67 5.76 0.04 -3.06
N TYR A 68 6.37 1.21 -2.84
CA TYR A 68 7.83 1.34 -2.88
C TYR A 68 8.36 1.79 -1.52
N THR A 69 9.51 1.25 -1.13
CA THR A 69 10.13 1.54 0.16
C THR A 69 11.64 1.32 0.13
N ASN A 70 12.29 1.65 1.26
CA ASN A 70 13.68 1.27 1.52
C ASN A 70 13.70 -0.15 2.11
N PHE A 71 14.40 -1.07 1.46
CA PHE A 71 14.55 -2.49 1.88
C PHE A 71 15.30 -2.64 3.21
N GLU A 72 16.16 -1.67 3.55
CA GLU A 72 16.86 -1.65 4.83
C GLU A 72 16.04 -1.06 5.98
N SER A 73 14.82 -0.58 5.72
CA SER A 73 13.89 -0.13 6.78
C SER A 73 13.35 -1.33 7.58
N ALA A 74 12.73 -1.08 8.76
CA ALA A 74 12.10 -2.13 9.56
C ALA A 74 11.15 -2.97 8.70
N LYS A 75 10.16 -2.33 8.04
CA LYS A 75 9.21 -3.01 7.16
C LYS A 75 9.87 -3.73 5.99
N GLY A 76 10.95 -3.17 5.42
CA GLY A 76 11.69 -3.80 4.32
C GLY A 76 12.30 -5.12 4.75
N ARG A 77 12.99 -5.14 5.90
CA ARG A 77 13.58 -6.36 6.46
C ARG A 77 12.54 -7.41 6.86
N GLU A 78 11.44 -6.96 7.51
CA GLU A 78 10.32 -7.83 7.91
C GLU A 78 9.67 -8.51 6.69
N ILE A 79 9.46 -7.77 5.60
CA ILE A 79 8.91 -8.35 4.37
C ILE A 79 9.92 -9.29 3.72
N LEU A 80 11.19 -8.89 3.60
CA LEU A 80 12.23 -9.77 3.02
C LEU A 80 12.40 -11.07 3.82
N GLY A 81 12.20 -11.03 5.13
CA GLY A 81 12.27 -12.22 5.99
C GLY A 81 11.04 -13.12 5.89
N SER A 82 9.84 -12.55 5.78
CA SER A 82 8.58 -13.31 5.81
C SER A 82 7.98 -13.58 4.44
N MET A 83 8.28 -12.73 3.45
CA MET A 83 7.65 -12.67 2.13
C MET A 83 6.11 -12.65 2.21
N LYS A 84 5.56 -11.98 3.23
CA LYS A 84 4.12 -11.85 3.47
C LYS A 84 3.79 -10.46 3.99
N ALA A 85 2.63 -9.93 3.59
CA ALA A 85 2.12 -8.67 4.11
C ALA A 85 0.59 -8.61 4.01
N ALA A 86 0.03 -7.61 4.71
CA ALA A 86 -1.35 -7.23 4.53
C ALA A 86 -1.48 -5.71 4.41
N MET A 87 -2.46 -5.26 3.66
CA MET A 87 -2.85 -3.86 3.52
C MET A 87 -4.27 -3.65 4.03
N CYS A 88 -4.51 -2.49 4.64
CA CYS A 88 -5.84 -2.05 5.05
C CYS A 88 -6.07 -0.60 4.61
N PHE A 89 -6.91 -0.39 3.61
CA PHE A 89 -7.44 0.91 3.22
C PHE A 89 -8.63 1.24 4.10
N HIS A 90 -8.73 2.48 4.57
CA HIS A 90 -9.89 2.94 5.33
C HIS A 90 -10.26 4.35 4.89
N TRP A 91 -11.28 4.45 4.07
CA TRP A 91 -11.85 5.71 3.57
C TRP A 91 -12.99 6.15 4.49
N LYS A 92 -12.68 7.07 5.37
CA LYS A 92 -13.60 7.52 6.43
C LYS A 92 -14.79 8.27 5.87
N SER A 93 -14.60 9.08 4.85
CA SER A 93 -15.67 9.84 4.17
C SER A 93 -16.71 8.91 3.56
N LEU A 94 -16.29 7.76 3.06
CA LEU A 94 -17.14 6.75 2.44
C LEU A 94 -17.59 5.66 3.42
N ARG A 95 -17.04 5.63 4.64
CA ARG A 95 -17.30 4.56 5.62
C ARG A 95 -17.01 3.17 5.05
N ARG A 96 -15.95 3.06 4.22
CA ARG A 96 -15.52 1.85 3.53
C ARG A 96 -14.12 1.42 3.94
N GLN A 97 -13.90 0.11 3.98
CA GLN A 97 -12.59 -0.48 4.22
C GLN A 97 -12.32 -1.59 3.20
N VAL A 98 -11.07 -1.68 2.73
CA VAL A 98 -10.60 -2.81 1.93
C VAL A 98 -9.37 -3.40 2.59
N ARG A 99 -9.35 -4.72 2.76
CA ARG A 99 -8.22 -5.46 3.28
C ARG A 99 -7.68 -6.40 2.22
N VAL A 100 -6.38 -6.34 1.99
CA VAL A 100 -5.66 -7.20 1.04
C VAL A 100 -4.58 -7.94 1.80
N ARG A 101 -4.44 -9.24 1.60
CA ARG A 101 -3.36 -10.03 2.22
C ARG A 101 -2.89 -11.15 1.30
N GLY A 102 -1.60 -11.42 1.36
CA GLY A 102 -1.00 -12.48 0.55
C GLY A 102 0.52 -12.50 0.64
N PRO A 103 1.16 -13.39 -0.12
CA PRO A 103 2.59 -13.38 -0.33
C PRO A 103 3.03 -12.11 -1.05
N VAL A 104 4.32 -11.82 -0.95
CA VAL A 104 4.92 -10.63 -1.53
C VAL A 104 6.00 -11.06 -2.50
N GLU A 105 6.11 -10.35 -3.61
CA GLU A 105 7.28 -10.42 -4.51
C GLU A 105 7.96 -9.06 -4.59
N ILE A 106 9.24 -9.06 -4.95
CA ILE A 106 9.98 -7.85 -5.29
C ILE A 106 9.63 -7.50 -6.73
N VAL A 107 9.31 -6.23 -7.00
CA VAL A 107 9.11 -5.78 -8.39
C VAL A 107 10.42 -5.83 -9.17
N SER A 108 10.36 -5.91 -10.49
CA SER A 108 11.56 -5.92 -11.31
C SER A 108 12.37 -4.61 -11.19
N ASP A 109 13.65 -4.67 -11.52
CA ASP A 109 14.48 -3.46 -11.51
C ASP A 109 13.98 -2.43 -12.51
N GLU A 110 13.49 -2.86 -13.67
CA GLU A 110 12.91 -1.98 -14.69
C GLU A 110 11.66 -1.26 -14.18
N GLU A 111 10.77 -1.96 -13.47
CA GLU A 111 9.58 -1.36 -12.86
C GLU A 111 9.97 -0.38 -11.75
N ALA A 112 10.95 -0.76 -10.92
CA ALA A 112 11.46 0.10 -9.85
C ALA A 112 12.14 1.36 -10.39
N ASP A 113 12.97 1.24 -11.43
CA ASP A 113 13.67 2.35 -12.06
C ASP A 113 12.68 3.30 -12.76
N ALA A 114 11.72 2.75 -13.50
CA ALA A 114 10.68 3.53 -14.15
C ALA A 114 9.89 4.36 -13.12
N TYR A 115 9.44 3.76 -12.04
CA TYR A 115 8.73 4.51 -10.99
C TYR A 115 9.66 5.50 -10.26
N TYR A 116 10.92 5.13 -9.97
CA TYR A 116 11.87 6.02 -9.30
C TYR A 116 12.13 7.29 -10.11
N ALA A 117 12.22 7.18 -11.43
CA ALA A 117 12.41 8.31 -12.33
C ALA A 117 11.26 9.34 -12.27
N THR A 118 10.02 8.91 -12.00
CA THR A 118 8.87 9.81 -11.89
C THR A 118 8.85 10.61 -10.59
N ARG A 119 9.65 10.23 -9.58
CA ARG A 119 9.63 10.87 -8.27
C ARG A 119 10.25 12.27 -8.31
N PRO A 120 9.70 13.24 -7.55
CA PRO A 120 10.31 14.56 -7.39
C PRO A 120 11.79 14.46 -6.98
N ARG A 121 12.62 15.36 -7.51
CA ARG A 121 14.07 15.38 -7.23
C ARG A 121 14.40 15.29 -5.74
N GLY A 122 13.71 16.07 -4.90
CA GLY A 122 13.90 16.05 -3.44
C GLY A 122 13.63 14.68 -2.82
N SER A 123 12.60 13.97 -3.31
CA SER A 123 12.28 12.61 -2.85
C SER A 123 13.33 11.58 -3.29
N ARG A 124 13.95 11.78 -4.46
CA ARG A 124 15.07 10.94 -4.92
C ARG A 124 16.32 11.16 -4.09
N ILE A 125 16.66 12.42 -3.75
CA ILE A 125 17.73 12.75 -2.81
C ILE A 125 17.46 12.17 -1.41
N GLY A 126 16.22 12.30 -0.91
CA GLY A 126 15.83 11.74 0.38
C GLY A 126 16.01 10.21 0.46
N ALA A 127 15.81 9.49 -0.65
CA ALA A 127 16.04 8.04 -0.69
C ALA A 127 17.52 7.67 -0.49
N TRP A 128 18.47 8.50 -0.92
CA TRP A 128 19.89 8.34 -0.68
C TRP A 128 20.31 8.77 0.75
N ALA A 129 19.74 9.88 1.24
CA ALA A 129 20.16 10.47 2.49
C ALA A 129 19.62 9.74 3.73
N SER A 130 18.43 9.10 3.61
CA SER A 130 17.74 8.51 4.75
C SER A 130 18.16 7.06 4.99
N LYS A 131 18.80 6.80 6.12
CA LYS A 131 18.98 5.45 6.68
C LYS A 131 17.71 5.03 7.42
N GLN A 132 16.61 4.86 6.68
CA GLN A 132 15.25 4.70 7.20
C GLN A 132 15.17 3.66 8.33
N SER A 133 14.48 3.99 9.43
CA SER A 133 14.26 3.16 10.63
C SER A 133 15.52 2.89 11.47
N ARG A 134 16.64 3.53 11.19
CA ARG A 134 17.83 3.49 12.05
C ARG A 134 17.84 4.67 13.02
N PRO A 135 18.50 4.57 14.19
CA PRO A 135 18.68 5.71 15.09
C PRO A 135 19.29 6.92 14.37
N LEU A 136 18.73 8.10 14.61
CA LEU A 136 19.18 9.36 14.06
C LEU A 136 19.82 10.18 15.18
N GLU A 137 21.09 10.51 15.04
CA GLU A 137 21.85 11.27 16.05
C GLU A 137 21.27 12.67 16.31
N SER A 138 20.86 13.35 15.23
CA SER A 138 20.23 14.66 15.30
C SER A 138 19.53 15.00 13.98
N ARG A 139 18.57 15.94 14.03
CA ARG A 139 17.97 16.50 12.81
C ARG A 139 19.03 17.09 11.87
N PHE A 140 20.05 17.72 12.42
CA PHE A 140 21.15 18.31 11.67
C PHE A 140 21.93 17.24 10.87
N ALA A 141 22.13 16.04 11.42
CA ALA A 141 22.79 14.93 10.71
C ALA A 141 22.04 14.54 9.43
N LEU A 142 20.70 14.50 9.47
CA LEU A 142 19.89 14.23 8.29
C LEU A 142 19.95 15.38 7.27
N GLU A 143 19.84 16.62 7.73
CA GLU A 143 19.93 17.80 6.86
C GLU A 143 21.30 17.88 6.17
N LYS A 144 22.38 17.56 6.88
CA LYS A 144 23.73 17.44 6.32
C LYS A 144 23.79 16.36 5.23
N ALA A 145 23.26 15.16 5.50
CA ALA A 145 23.23 14.09 4.50
C ALA A 145 22.44 14.51 3.25
N VAL A 146 21.29 15.18 3.41
CA VAL A 146 20.52 15.72 2.28
C VAL A 146 21.34 16.73 1.49
N ALA A 147 22.07 17.65 2.15
CA ALA A 147 22.92 18.62 1.46
C ALA A 147 24.07 17.95 0.71
N GLU A 148 24.73 16.95 1.28
CA GLU A 148 25.81 16.18 0.66
C GLU A 148 25.32 15.47 -0.64
N TYR A 149 24.18 14.76 -0.57
CA TYR A 149 23.62 14.10 -1.75
C TYR A 149 23.07 15.10 -2.76
N THR A 150 22.56 16.24 -2.34
CA THR A 150 22.15 17.33 -3.25
C THR A 150 23.34 17.87 -4.02
N ALA A 151 24.48 18.09 -3.37
CA ALA A 151 25.71 18.52 -4.01
C ALA A 151 26.28 17.44 -4.94
N ARG A 152 26.29 16.17 -4.47
CA ARG A 152 26.79 15.03 -5.25
C ARG A 152 26.03 14.85 -6.58
N TYR A 153 24.73 15.05 -6.58
CA TYR A 153 23.87 14.92 -7.74
C TYR A 153 23.41 16.29 -8.28
N ALA A 154 24.22 17.35 -8.11
CA ALA A 154 23.86 18.69 -8.57
C ALA A 154 23.54 18.74 -10.06
N ILE A 155 24.27 17.96 -10.85
CA ILE A 155 24.12 17.86 -12.33
C ILE A 155 23.82 16.40 -12.68
N GLY A 156 22.92 16.21 -13.68
CA GLY A 156 22.58 14.90 -14.21
C GLY A 156 21.45 14.17 -13.45
N GLU A 157 21.34 12.90 -13.73
CA GLU A 157 20.33 12.04 -13.15
C GLU A 157 20.73 11.57 -11.75
N ILE A 158 19.71 11.35 -10.92
CA ILE A 158 19.86 10.72 -9.60
C ILE A 158 19.49 9.26 -9.77
N PRO A 159 20.45 8.33 -9.77
CA PRO A 159 20.15 6.91 -9.91
C PRO A 159 19.37 6.38 -8.71
N ARG A 160 18.63 5.30 -8.89
CA ARG A 160 17.96 4.60 -7.79
C ARG A 160 19.01 3.94 -6.89
N PRO A 161 18.98 4.16 -5.57
CA PRO A 161 19.84 3.42 -4.65
C PRO A 161 19.46 1.94 -4.62
N ALA A 162 20.43 1.05 -4.51
CA ALA A 162 20.22 -0.40 -4.49
C ALA A 162 19.27 -0.88 -3.38
N HIS A 163 19.23 -0.15 -2.26
CA HIS A 163 18.34 -0.45 -1.13
C HIS A 163 16.91 0.09 -1.29
N TRP A 164 16.57 0.72 -2.41
CA TRP A 164 15.24 1.27 -2.64
C TRP A 164 14.59 0.58 -3.84
N SER A 165 13.47 -0.09 -3.60
CA SER A 165 12.70 -0.76 -4.65
C SER A 165 11.23 -0.89 -4.24
N GLY A 166 10.47 -1.71 -4.95
CA GLY A 166 9.06 -1.98 -4.71
C GLY A 166 8.79 -3.40 -4.27
N PHE A 167 7.66 -3.55 -3.60
CA PHE A 167 7.04 -4.83 -3.30
C PHE A 167 5.65 -4.88 -3.91
N ARG A 168 5.28 -6.05 -4.42
CA ARG A 168 3.93 -6.38 -4.88
C ARG A 168 3.33 -7.41 -3.95
N ILE A 169 2.19 -7.12 -3.34
CA ILE A 169 1.39 -8.12 -2.63
C ILE A 169 0.55 -8.86 -3.66
N LEU A 170 0.74 -10.16 -3.77
CA LEU A 170 -0.05 -11.06 -4.58
C LEU A 170 -1.27 -11.49 -3.76
N PRO A 171 -2.48 -10.96 -4.00
CA PRO A 171 -3.56 -11.16 -3.07
C PRO A 171 -4.08 -12.59 -3.08
N GLN A 172 -4.08 -13.21 -1.92
CA GLN A 172 -4.80 -14.45 -1.64
C GLN A 172 -6.22 -14.17 -1.19
N THR A 173 -6.43 -13.05 -0.49
CA THR A 173 -7.76 -12.59 -0.12
C THR A 173 -7.88 -11.08 -0.27
N ILE A 174 -9.05 -10.63 -0.73
CA ILE A 174 -9.45 -9.22 -0.76
C ILE A 174 -10.82 -9.12 -0.10
N GLU A 175 -10.91 -8.42 1.02
CA GLU A 175 -12.16 -8.20 1.76
C GLU A 175 -12.61 -6.76 1.58
N PHE A 176 -13.88 -6.58 1.24
CA PHE A 176 -14.58 -5.31 1.18
C PHE A 176 -15.57 -5.22 2.34
N TRP A 177 -15.50 -4.13 3.08
CA TRP A 177 -16.34 -3.83 4.22
C TRP A 177 -16.97 -2.46 4.05
N HIS A 178 -18.27 -2.37 4.30
CA HIS A 178 -19.01 -1.12 4.31
C HIS A 178 -19.84 -1.00 5.59
N ASP A 179 -19.73 0.16 6.23
CA ASP A 179 -20.47 0.43 7.45
C ASP A 179 -21.99 0.54 7.18
N ARG A 180 -22.76 -0.08 8.09
CA ARG A 180 -24.22 -0.05 8.06
C ARG A 180 -24.77 0.23 9.47
N PRO A 181 -26.03 0.75 9.55
CA PRO A 181 -26.71 0.96 10.84
C PRO A 181 -26.73 -0.30 11.70
N PHE A 182 -26.81 -0.11 13.00
CA PHE A 182 -26.90 -1.19 13.99
C PHE A 182 -25.71 -2.16 13.99
N ARG A 183 -24.58 -1.75 13.41
CA ARG A 183 -23.37 -2.58 13.20
C ARG A 183 -23.59 -3.81 12.30
N LEU A 184 -24.66 -3.82 11.53
CA LEU A 184 -24.94 -4.90 10.56
C LEU A 184 -24.19 -4.64 9.23
N HIS A 185 -22.87 -4.55 9.35
CA HIS A 185 -22.00 -4.16 8.24
C HIS A 185 -22.02 -5.16 7.09
N ASP A 186 -22.02 -4.66 5.86
CA ASP A 186 -21.84 -5.52 4.69
C ASP A 186 -20.38 -5.91 4.55
N ARG A 187 -20.12 -7.21 4.41
CA ARG A 187 -18.78 -7.75 4.22
C ARG A 187 -18.80 -8.82 3.15
N ILE A 188 -17.95 -8.66 2.15
CA ILE A 188 -17.65 -9.72 1.18
C ILE A 188 -16.14 -9.97 1.16
N VAL A 189 -15.75 -11.20 1.02
CA VAL A 189 -14.37 -11.61 0.84
C VAL A 189 -14.24 -12.40 -0.46
N PHE A 190 -13.27 -12.01 -1.25
CA PHE A 190 -12.79 -12.79 -2.39
C PHE A 190 -11.56 -13.57 -1.95
N SER A 191 -11.58 -14.88 -2.15
CA SER A 191 -10.46 -15.78 -1.85
C SER A 191 -9.97 -16.41 -3.15
N ARG A 192 -8.66 -16.43 -3.35
CA ARG A 192 -8.05 -17.01 -4.55
C ARG A 192 -8.00 -18.52 -4.39
N THR A 193 -8.53 -19.25 -5.37
CA THR A 193 -8.48 -20.72 -5.42
C THR A 193 -7.11 -21.20 -5.90
N GLU A 194 -6.84 -22.49 -5.78
CA GLU A 194 -5.62 -23.11 -6.33
C GLU A 194 -5.53 -22.96 -7.87
N SER A 195 -6.66 -22.90 -8.55
CA SER A 195 -6.71 -22.63 -10.00
C SER A 195 -6.47 -21.16 -10.37
N GLY A 196 -6.36 -20.26 -9.37
CA GLY A 196 -6.19 -18.83 -9.58
C GLY A 196 -7.49 -18.04 -9.77
N ALA A 197 -8.65 -18.71 -9.77
CA ALA A 197 -9.95 -18.05 -9.81
C ALA A 197 -10.30 -17.38 -8.48
N TRP A 198 -11.29 -16.49 -8.49
CA TRP A 198 -11.83 -15.85 -7.30
C TRP A 198 -13.13 -16.49 -6.86
N GLU A 199 -13.19 -16.94 -5.61
CA GLU A 199 -14.41 -17.33 -4.94
C GLU A 199 -14.84 -16.22 -3.98
N LYS A 200 -16.14 -15.89 -4.03
CA LYS A 200 -16.73 -14.85 -3.18
C LYS A 200 -17.57 -15.46 -2.07
N SER A 201 -17.39 -14.97 -0.87
CA SER A 201 -18.22 -15.30 0.29
C SER A 201 -18.69 -14.04 0.99
N ARG A 202 -19.86 -14.10 1.61
CA ARG A 202 -20.39 -13.10 2.52
C ARG A 202 -20.02 -13.44 3.95
N LEU A 203 -19.59 -12.45 4.73
CA LEU A 203 -19.22 -12.66 6.13
C LEU A 203 -20.24 -11.97 7.05
N TYR A 204 -20.46 -12.57 8.22
CA TYR A 204 -21.11 -11.85 9.31
C TYR A 204 -20.27 -10.63 9.72
N PRO A 205 -20.92 -9.52 10.16
CA PRO A 205 -20.24 -8.32 10.64
C PRO A 205 -19.46 -8.56 11.93
#